data_383e0e843dee3558f9fad7d0fbba93e3
#
_entry.id   383e0e843dee3558f9fad7d0fbba93e3
#
_cell.length_a   1.000
_cell.length_b   1.000
_cell.length_c   1.000
_cell.angle_alpha   90.00
_cell.angle_beta   90.00
_cell.angle_gamma   90.00
#
_symmetry.space_group_name_H-M   'P 1'
#
loop_
_entity.id
_entity.type
_entity.pdbx_description
1 polymer ?
#
loop_
_entity_poly.entity_id
_entity_poly.type
_entity_poly.pdbx_seq_one_letter_code
_entity_poly.pdbx_strand_id
1 'polypeptide(L)'
;MTAAAPPAALDLENATAEGRVRWAAERFGDRLVMTTSFGIQSAVMLHLVTRIAPEIPVVFIDTGYLFSETYRFADTLTTRLTLNLKVYNPAMTAARQEALYGKEWERGIKGIERYNFINKVEPMERAVRELGAAAWLTGLRRSQASTRREVKVVHQQNKVAKVHPIIDWDNRRVHHYLKDNDLPYHPFWEQGYVSVGDWHSTTKLLEGMTEEETRFGGLKRECGLHEGSGRADYQI
;
A
#
# COMPACT_ATOMS: atom_id res chain seq x y z
N MET A 1 -35.32 20.72 -25.95
CA MET A 1 -33.95 20.22 -25.67
C MET A 1 -34.12 19.27 -24.49
N THR A 2 -34.17 17.98 -24.75
CA THR A 2 -34.23 16.93 -23.70
C THR A 2 -32.88 16.83 -23.05
N ALA A 3 -32.82 17.12 -21.75
CA ALA A 3 -31.64 16.88 -20.94
C ALA A 3 -31.27 15.39 -20.99
N ALA A 4 -30.06 15.08 -21.42
CA ALA A 4 -29.54 13.71 -21.37
C ALA A 4 -29.62 13.19 -19.93
N ALA A 5 -30.15 11.98 -19.75
CA ALA A 5 -30.16 11.33 -18.45
C ALA A 5 -28.73 11.25 -17.90
N PRO A 6 -28.53 11.49 -16.59
CA PRO A 6 -27.19 11.35 -16.00
C PRO A 6 -26.67 9.94 -16.28
N PRO A 7 -25.38 9.77 -16.61
CA PRO A 7 -24.81 8.45 -16.84
C PRO A 7 -25.05 7.56 -15.62
N ALA A 8 -25.49 6.33 -15.85
CA ALA A 8 -25.72 5.35 -14.79
C ALA A 8 -24.46 5.27 -13.91
N ALA A 9 -24.66 5.31 -12.59
CA ALA A 9 -23.54 5.22 -11.65
C ALA A 9 -22.76 3.94 -11.95
N LEU A 10 -21.42 4.06 -12.16
CA LEU A 10 -20.56 2.93 -12.44
C LEU A 10 -20.65 1.92 -11.29
N ASP A 11 -21.02 0.69 -11.59
CA ASP A 11 -20.96 -0.41 -10.62
C ASP A 11 -19.48 -0.80 -10.39
N LEU A 12 -18.89 -0.20 -9.37
CA LEU A 12 -17.47 -0.37 -9.07
C LEU A 12 -17.10 -1.79 -8.65
N GLU A 13 -18.03 -2.55 -8.08
CA GLU A 13 -17.72 -3.94 -7.69
C GLU A 13 -17.51 -4.83 -8.92
N ASN A 14 -18.23 -4.57 -10.01
CA ASN A 14 -18.13 -5.31 -11.28
C ASN A 14 -17.28 -4.60 -12.35
N ALA A 15 -16.76 -3.41 -12.07
CA ALA A 15 -15.92 -2.67 -13.00
C ALA A 15 -14.53 -3.31 -13.15
N THR A 16 -13.85 -3.07 -14.27
CA THR A 16 -12.44 -3.44 -14.46
C THR A 16 -11.53 -2.61 -13.56
N ALA A 17 -10.30 -3.08 -13.34
CA ALA A 17 -9.31 -2.35 -12.58
C ALA A 17 -9.03 -0.96 -13.19
N GLU A 18 -8.90 -0.90 -14.52
CA GLU A 18 -8.74 0.35 -15.27
C GLU A 18 -9.96 1.27 -15.11
N GLY A 19 -11.17 0.72 -15.16
CA GLY A 19 -12.42 1.46 -14.94
C GLY A 19 -12.49 2.09 -13.55
N ARG A 20 -12.07 1.34 -12.53
CA ARG A 20 -11.98 1.82 -11.14
C ARG A 20 -10.96 2.97 -10.99
N VAL A 21 -9.79 2.86 -11.66
CA VAL A 21 -8.78 3.93 -11.64
C VAL A 21 -9.29 5.19 -12.36
N ARG A 22 -9.89 5.04 -13.55
CA ARG A 22 -10.47 6.18 -14.29
C ARG A 22 -11.56 6.88 -13.48
N TRP A 23 -12.48 6.11 -12.90
CA TRP A 23 -13.50 6.65 -12.03
C TRP A 23 -12.90 7.45 -10.85
N ALA A 24 -11.87 6.91 -10.20
CA ALA A 24 -11.22 7.61 -9.10
C ALA A 24 -10.53 8.90 -9.55
N ALA A 25 -9.84 8.87 -10.69
CA ALA A 25 -9.18 10.04 -11.27
C ALA A 25 -10.20 11.14 -11.64
N GLU A 26 -11.31 10.78 -12.28
CA GLU A 26 -12.39 11.72 -12.62
C GLU A 26 -13.09 12.28 -11.37
N ARG A 27 -13.30 11.44 -10.36
CA ARG A 27 -14.06 11.80 -9.15
C ARG A 27 -13.30 12.69 -8.20
N PHE A 28 -11.99 12.48 -8.06
CA PHE A 28 -11.17 13.13 -7.05
C PHE A 28 -10.13 14.12 -7.62
N GLY A 29 -9.80 14.01 -8.91
CA GLY A 29 -8.87 14.92 -9.59
C GLY A 29 -7.53 15.03 -8.84
N ASP A 30 -7.06 16.26 -8.63
CA ASP A 30 -5.79 16.57 -7.97
C ASP A 30 -5.74 16.13 -6.48
N ARG A 31 -6.89 15.74 -5.91
CA ARG A 31 -6.98 15.21 -4.54
C ARG A 31 -6.91 13.69 -4.48
N LEU A 32 -6.56 13.02 -5.60
CA LEU A 32 -6.29 11.59 -5.63
C LEU A 32 -4.78 11.36 -5.47
N VAL A 33 -4.41 10.45 -4.58
CA VAL A 33 -3.04 9.94 -4.45
C VAL A 33 -3.02 8.43 -4.59
N MET A 34 -1.85 7.87 -4.81
CA MET A 34 -1.62 6.42 -4.74
C MET A 34 -0.62 6.14 -3.63
N THR A 35 -0.74 4.99 -2.96
CA THR A 35 0.26 4.52 -1.98
C THR A 35 0.97 3.28 -2.48
N THR A 36 2.27 3.18 -2.20
CA THR A 36 3.06 1.99 -2.48
C THR A 36 4.04 1.71 -1.34
N SER A 37 4.31 0.44 -1.08
CA SER A 37 5.42 0.00 -0.22
C SER A 37 6.55 -0.62 -1.03
N PHE A 38 6.50 -0.55 -2.35
CA PHE A 38 7.42 -1.25 -3.26
C PHE A 38 7.59 -2.74 -2.90
N GLY A 39 6.50 -3.38 -2.46
CA GLY A 39 6.48 -4.81 -2.14
C GLY A 39 6.57 -5.69 -3.40
N ILE A 40 6.49 -7.02 -3.21
CA ILE A 40 6.79 -8.06 -4.21
C ILE A 40 6.17 -7.80 -5.59
N GLN A 41 4.92 -7.35 -5.65
CA GLN A 41 4.14 -7.20 -6.89
C GLN A 41 3.67 -5.74 -7.11
N SER A 42 4.33 -4.79 -6.47
CA SER A 42 3.91 -3.37 -6.49
C SER A 42 3.93 -2.75 -7.89
N ALA A 43 4.76 -3.26 -8.81
CA ALA A 43 4.85 -2.79 -10.18
C ALA A 43 3.49 -2.85 -10.92
N VAL A 44 2.60 -3.78 -10.56
CA VAL A 44 1.24 -3.89 -11.14
C VAL A 44 0.47 -2.60 -10.96
N MET A 45 0.30 -2.18 -9.70
CA MET A 45 -0.49 -0.98 -9.39
C MET A 45 0.17 0.30 -9.89
N LEU A 46 1.49 0.39 -9.76
CA LEU A 46 2.25 1.54 -10.24
C LEU A 46 2.06 1.72 -11.74
N HIS A 47 2.25 0.66 -12.54
CA HIS A 47 2.06 0.70 -13.98
C HIS A 47 0.60 0.95 -14.38
N LEU A 48 -0.36 0.23 -13.77
CA LEU A 48 -1.78 0.39 -14.08
C LEU A 48 -2.25 1.83 -13.85
N VAL A 49 -1.85 2.42 -12.73
CA VAL A 49 -2.32 3.75 -12.33
C VAL A 49 -1.63 4.84 -13.14
N THR A 50 -0.32 4.78 -13.33
CA THR A 50 0.43 5.82 -14.07
C THR A 50 0.11 5.86 -15.55
N ARG A 51 -0.34 4.75 -16.15
CA ARG A 51 -0.88 4.76 -17.53
C ARG A 51 -2.17 5.57 -17.68
N ILE A 52 -2.92 5.75 -16.61
CA ILE A 52 -4.23 6.42 -16.62
C ILE A 52 -4.11 7.83 -16.04
N ALA A 53 -3.33 7.98 -14.97
CA ALA A 53 -3.10 9.22 -14.25
C ALA A 53 -1.58 9.40 -14.02
N PRO A 54 -0.80 9.77 -15.05
CA PRO A 54 0.67 9.81 -14.98
C PRO A 54 1.22 10.77 -13.92
N GLU A 55 0.51 11.87 -13.64
CA GLU A 55 0.94 12.90 -12.69
C GLU A 55 0.49 12.63 -11.24
N ILE A 56 -0.19 11.50 -10.99
CA ILE A 56 -0.69 11.18 -9.64
C ILE A 56 0.46 11.16 -8.63
N PRO A 57 0.32 11.83 -7.46
CA PRO A 57 1.29 11.68 -6.39
C PRO A 57 1.34 10.23 -5.89
N VAL A 58 2.51 9.60 -5.95
CA VAL A 58 2.77 8.26 -5.44
C VAL A 58 3.42 8.37 -4.08
N VAL A 59 2.67 8.13 -3.01
CA VAL A 59 3.15 8.21 -1.63
C VAL A 59 3.89 6.93 -1.26
N PHE A 60 5.12 7.08 -0.83
CA PHE A 60 5.97 6.04 -0.28
C PHE A 60 6.33 6.37 1.16
N ILE A 61 5.96 5.49 2.09
CA ILE A 61 6.36 5.62 3.49
C ILE A 61 7.68 4.87 3.68
N ASP A 62 8.75 5.62 3.82
CA ASP A 62 10.08 5.08 4.14
C ASP A 62 10.27 5.07 5.66
N THR A 63 10.17 3.88 6.24
CA THR A 63 10.29 3.67 7.68
C THR A 63 11.72 3.77 8.20
N GLY A 64 12.72 3.73 7.30
CA GLY A 64 14.13 3.58 7.65
C GLY A 64 14.53 2.14 8.02
N TYR A 65 13.59 1.18 7.91
CA TYR A 65 13.80 -0.24 8.23
C TYR A 65 13.60 -1.17 7.02
N LEU A 66 13.53 -0.61 5.81
CA LEU A 66 13.37 -1.42 4.61
C LEU A 66 14.68 -2.10 4.20
N PHE A 67 14.57 -3.16 3.42
CA PHE A 67 15.74 -3.81 2.81
C PHE A 67 16.37 -2.92 1.73
N SER A 68 17.68 -3.05 1.54
CA SER A 68 18.39 -2.35 0.47
C SER A 68 17.86 -2.68 -0.93
N GLU A 69 17.38 -3.91 -1.11
CA GLU A 69 16.72 -4.38 -2.33
C GLU A 69 15.42 -3.63 -2.61
N THR A 70 14.65 -3.30 -1.57
CA THR A 70 13.42 -2.50 -1.69
C THR A 70 13.74 -1.08 -2.15
N TYR A 71 14.77 -0.45 -1.61
CA TYR A 71 15.21 0.88 -2.04
C TYR A 71 15.65 0.90 -3.50
N ARG A 72 16.49 -0.07 -3.92
CA ARG A 72 16.92 -0.19 -5.32
C ARG A 72 15.75 -0.46 -6.26
N PHE A 73 14.81 -1.30 -5.84
CA PHE A 73 13.60 -1.60 -6.60
C PHE A 73 12.69 -0.38 -6.74
N ALA A 74 12.57 0.43 -5.67
CA ALA A 74 11.83 1.69 -5.70
C ALA A 74 12.45 2.68 -6.68
N ASP A 75 13.77 2.84 -6.68
CA ASP A 75 14.49 3.70 -7.64
C ASP A 75 14.32 3.22 -9.08
N THR A 76 14.46 1.92 -9.31
CA THR A 76 14.25 1.29 -10.63
C THR A 76 12.84 1.57 -11.17
N LEU A 77 11.79 1.34 -10.35
CA LEU A 77 10.41 1.56 -10.79
C LEU A 77 10.09 3.05 -10.93
N THR A 78 10.64 3.90 -10.06
CA THR A 78 10.47 5.36 -10.16
C THR A 78 11.00 5.88 -11.48
N THR A 79 12.20 5.47 -11.86
CA THR A 79 12.81 5.85 -13.13
C THR A 79 12.05 5.27 -14.32
N ARG A 80 11.76 3.96 -14.29
CA ARG A 80 11.12 3.24 -15.41
C ARG A 80 9.70 3.74 -15.72
N LEU A 81 8.93 4.06 -14.68
CA LEU A 81 7.53 4.49 -14.80
C LEU A 81 7.36 6.00 -14.65
N THR A 82 8.44 6.76 -14.51
CA THR A 82 8.44 8.22 -14.32
C THR A 82 7.49 8.65 -13.20
N LEU A 83 7.64 8.02 -12.01
CA LEU A 83 6.70 8.23 -10.90
C LEU A 83 6.84 9.63 -10.29
N ASN A 84 5.71 10.30 -10.04
CA ASN A 84 5.64 11.49 -9.19
C ASN A 84 5.75 11.09 -7.71
N LEU A 85 6.94 10.58 -7.31
CA LEU A 85 7.18 9.98 -6.01
C LEU A 85 7.23 11.04 -4.91
N LYS A 86 6.49 10.81 -3.82
CA LYS A 86 6.47 11.58 -2.59
C LYS A 86 6.88 10.69 -1.43
N VAL A 87 8.08 10.88 -0.91
CA VAL A 87 8.62 10.10 0.20
C VAL A 87 8.29 10.76 1.52
N TYR A 88 7.71 9.98 2.44
CA TYR A 88 7.41 10.42 3.80
C TYR A 88 8.10 9.50 4.80
N ASN A 89 8.84 10.10 5.72
CA ASN A 89 9.58 9.41 6.77
C ASN A 89 8.94 9.67 8.14
N PRO A 90 9.16 8.81 9.14
CA PRO A 90 8.87 9.14 10.53
C PRO A 90 9.57 10.44 10.94
N ALA A 91 8.99 11.20 11.87
CA ALA A 91 9.58 12.43 12.39
C ALA A 91 10.94 12.20 13.09
N MET A 92 11.19 10.97 13.52
CA MET A 92 12.43 10.56 14.18
C MET A 92 13.08 9.42 13.38
N THR A 93 14.40 9.51 13.17
CA THR A 93 15.15 8.45 12.46
C THR A 93 15.09 7.13 13.21
N ALA A 94 15.21 6.00 12.49
CA ALA A 94 15.26 4.65 13.04
C ALA A 94 16.29 4.52 14.17
N ALA A 95 17.51 4.98 13.95
CA ALA A 95 18.59 4.94 14.94
C ALA A 95 18.25 5.71 16.22
N ARG A 96 17.60 6.88 16.11
CA ARG A 96 17.19 7.67 17.28
C ARG A 96 16.04 7.02 18.03
N GLN A 97 15.09 6.41 17.30
CA GLN A 97 13.99 5.65 17.94
C GLN A 97 14.54 4.49 18.77
N GLU A 98 15.44 3.68 18.20
CA GLU A 98 16.05 2.55 18.90
C GLU A 98 16.87 2.99 20.12
N ALA A 99 17.63 4.09 20.02
CA ALA A 99 18.42 4.61 21.12
C ALA A 99 17.56 5.07 22.31
N LEU A 100 16.39 5.65 22.05
CA LEU A 100 15.52 6.21 23.09
C LEU A 100 14.49 5.21 23.60
N TYR A 101 13.95 4.37 22.74
CA TYR A 101 12.80 3.51 23.07
C TYR A 101 13.14 2.01 22.94
N GLY A 102 14.29 1.66 22.38
CA GLY A 102 14.63 0.29 22.02
C GLY A 102 13.83 -0.19 20.82
N LYS A 103 13.86 -1.48 20.58
CA LYS A 103 13.17 -2.13 19.45
C LYS A 103 11.72 -2.40 19.82
N GLU A 104 10.83 -1.48 19.51
CA GLU A 104 9.42 -1.56 19.87
C GLU A 104 8.73 -2.85 19.36
N TRP A 105 9.11 -3.35 18.19
CA TRP A 105 8.56 -4.59 17.63
C TRP A 105 8.88 -5.86 18.43
N GLU A 106 9.84 -5.82 19.35
CA GLU A 106 10.17 -6.93 20.27
C GLU A 106 9.30 -6.92 21.54
N ARG A 107 8.44 -5.90 21.73
CA ARG A 107 7.62 -5.70 22.93
C ARG A 107 6.18 -6.21 22.78
N GLY A 108 6.00 -7.25 21.95
CA GLY A 108 4.68 -7.86 21.71
C GLY A 108 3.74 -6.95 20.93
N ILE A 109 2.45 -7.26 20.96
CA ILE A 109 1.42 -6.60 20.13
C ILE A 109 1.40 -5.08 20.34
N LYS A 110 1.43 -4.61 21.58
CA LYS A 110 1.41 -3.15 21.87
C LYS A 110 2.64 -2.42 21.31
N GLY A 111 3.80 -3.04 21.37
CA GLY A 111 5.02 -2.49 20.78
C GLY A 111 4.94 -2.45 19.25
N ILE A 112 4.41 -3.50 18.61
CA ILE A 112 4.16 -3.55 17.18
C ILE A 112 3.16 -2.45 16.75
N GLU A 113 2.10 -2.24 17.53
CA GLU A 113 1.11 -1.18 17.26
C GLU A 113 1.73 0.21 17.34
N ARG A 114 2.53 0.48 18.40
CA ARG A 114 3.26 1.72 18.53
C ARG A 114 4.26 1.93 17.40
N TYR A 115 5.02 0.91 17.04
CA TYR A 115 5.93 0.93 15.91
C TYR A 115 5.18 1.30 14.61
N ASN A 116 4.09 0.61 14.32
CA ASN A 116 3.29 0.87 13.12
C ASN A 116 2.71 2.28 13.12
N PHE A 117 2.24 2.78 14.26
CA PHE A 117 1.73 4.14 14.37
C PHE A 117 2.83 5.16 14.01
N ILE A 118 3.97 5.11 14.69
CA ILE A 118 5.07 6.06 14.51
C ILE A 118 5.66 6.00 13.09
N ASN A 119 5.86 4.78 12.58
CA ASN A 119 6.63 4.60 11.35
C ASN A 119 5.77 4.49 10.07
N LYS A 120 4.43 4.32 10.19
CA LYS A 120 3.56 4.13 9.03
C LYS A 120 2.31 4.99 9.07
N VAL A 121 1.56 4.96 10.17
CA VAL A 121 0.26 5.64 10.25
C VAL A 121 0.43 7.15 10.29
N GLU A 122 1.26 7.69 11.20
CA GLU A 122 1.52 9.12 11.29
C GLU A 122 2.09 9.70 9.98
N PRO A 123 3.15 9.13 9.38
CA PRO A 123 3.64 9.64 8.10
C PRO A 123 2.60 9.62 6.99
N MET A 124 1.74 8.59 6.95
CA MET A 124 0.66 8.53 5.98
C MET A 124 -0.43 9.57 6.22
N GLU A 125 -0.85 9.79 7.47
CA GLU A 125 -1.82 10.83 7.82
C GLU A 125 -1.27 12.23 7.49
N ARG A 126 0.02 12.45 7.69
CA ARG A 126 0.72 13.67 7.30
C ARG A 126 0.75 13.84 5.78
N ALA A 127 1.06 12.78 5.02
CA ALA A 127 1.01 12.80 3.57
C ALA A 127 -0.39 13.15 3.05
N VAL A 128 -1.44 12.52 3.58
CA VAL A 128 -2.84 12.79 3.22
C VAL A 128 -3.18 14.27 3.47
N ARG A 129 -2.77 14.81 4.61
CA ARG A 129 -3.05 16.19 4.99
C ARG A 129 -2.29 17.20 4.11
N GLU A 130 -0.99 17.00 3.91
CA GLU A 130 -0.13 17.91 3.15
C GLU A 130 -0.45 17.93 1.66
N LEU A 131 -0.84 16.77 1.11
CA LEU A 131 -1.26 16.65 -0.29
C LEU A 131 -2.75 17.01 -0.50
N GLY A 132 -3.49 17.32 0.56
CA GLY A 132 -4.92 17.62 0.47
C GLY A 132 -5.74 16.44 -0.08
N ALA A 133 -5.28 15.20 0.13
CA ALA A 133 -5.88 14.02 -0.46
C ALA A 133 -7.28 13.74 0.06
N ALA A 134 -8.24 13.55 -0.85
CA ALA A 134 -9.60 13.11 -0.55
C ALA A 134 -9.79 11.62 -0.80
N ALA A 135 -8.89 11.01 -1.59
CA ALA A 135 -8.86 9.59 -1.83
C ALA A 135 -7.46 9.06 -2.08
N TRP A 136 -7.24 7.79 -1.80
CA TRP A 136 -6.02 7.09 -2.18
C TRP A 136 -6.28 5.75 -2.84
N LEU A 137 -5.48 5.42 -3.85
CA LEU A 137 -5.44 4.12 -4.50
C LEU A 137 -4.47 3.19 -3.76
N THR A 138 -4.88 1.96 -3.52
CA THR A 138 -4.04 0.92 -2.89
C THR A 138 -4.06 -0.38 -3.66
N GLY A 139 -2.97 -1.15 -3.58
CA GLY A 139 -2.85 -2.48 -4.19
C GLY A 139 -3.40 -3.64 -3.35
N LEU A 140 -4.32 -3.38 -2.43
CA LEU A 140 -4.93 -4.39 -1.57
C LEU A 140 -5.78 -5.36 -2.39
N ARG A 141 -5.67 -6.66 -2.09
CA ARG A 141 -6.44 -7.74 -2.73
C ARG A 141 -7.11 -8.63 -1.68
N ARG A 142 -8.33 -9.10 -1.96
CA ARG A 142 -9.06 -10.03 -1.07
C ARG A 142 -8.31 -11.35 -0.88
N SER A 143 -7.63 -11.81 -1.93
CA SER A 143 -6.89 -13.08 -1.91
C SER A 143 -5.68 -13.11 -0.97
N GLN A 144 -5.20 -11.96 -0.46
CA GLN A 144 -3.96 -11.88 0.33
C GLN A 144 -4.14 -12.16 1.83
N ALA A 145 -5.35 -12.02 2.37
CA ALA A 145 -5.62 -12.27 3.78
C ALA A 145 -7.10 -12.57 4.02
N SER A 146 -7.38 -13.41 5.01
CA SER A 146 -8.73 -13.76 5.44
C SER A 146 -9.53 -12.53 5.92
N THR A 147 -8.87 -11.59 6.56
CA THR A 147 -9.42 -10.31 7.05
C THR A 147 -9.94 -9.39 5.95
N ARG A 148 -9.57 -9.66 4.68
CA ARG A 148 -9.90 -8.80 3.54
C ARG A 148 -11.08 -9.26 2.70
N ARG A 149 -11.72 -10.39 3.03
CA ARG A 149 -12.79 -11.00 2.22
C ARG A 149 -13.95 -10.05 1.93
N GLU A 150 -14.36 -9.28 2.94
CA GLU A 150 -15.50 -8.37 2.87
C GLU A 150 -15.13 -6.92 2.48
N VAL A 151 -13.85 -6.67 2.18
CA VAL A 151 -13.41 -5.33 1.80
C VAL A 151 -14.00 -4.97 0.44
N LYS A 152 -14.66 -3.81 0.37
CA LYS A 152 -15.25 -3.29 -0.86
C LYS A 152 -14.22 -2.56 -1.72
N VAL A 153 -14.52 -2.40 -3.01
CA VAL A 153 -13.70 -1.61 -3.95
C VAL A 153 -13.46 -0.21 -3.41
N VAL A 154 -14.49 0.41 -2.81
CA VAL A 154 -14.37 1.73 -2.18
C VAL A 154 -14.91 1.67 -0.76
N HIS A 155 -14.15 2.17 0.19
CA HIS A 155 -14.62 2.42 1.54
C HIS A 155 -14.04 3.70 2.12
N GLN A 156 -14.71 4.26 3.13
CA GLN A 156 -14.26 5.47 3.81
C GLN A 156 -13.43 5.11 5.05
N GLN A 157 -12.30 5.78 5.21
CA GLN A 157 -11.51 5.73 6.44
C GLN A 157 -11.05 7.15 6.80
N ASN A 158 -11.42 7.63 8.00
CA ASN A 158 -11.03 8.97 8.47
C ASN A 158 -11.33 10.10 7.47
N LYS A 159 -12.52 10.09 6.86
CA LYS A 159 -12.98 11.05 5.84
C LYS A 159 -12.25 10.99 4.48
N VAL A 160 -11.34 10.04 4.28
CA VAL A 160 -10.66 9.81 3.02
C VAL A 160 -11.17 8.51 2.38
N ALA A 161 -11.47 8.54 1.09
CA ALA A 161 -11.89 7.35 0.37
C ALA A 161 -10.67 6.48 0.05
N LYS A 162 -10.76 5.18 0.37
CA LYS A 162 -9.82 4.18 -0.11
C LYS A 162 -10.42 3.46 -1.30
N VAL A 163 -9.66 3.40 -2.38
CA VAL A 163 -10.05 2.70 -3.61
C VAL A 163 -9.05 1.57 -3.87
N HIS A 164 -9.59 0.37 -4.11
CA HIS A 164 -8.82 -0.85 -4.33
C HIS A 164 -9.05 -1.37 -5.75
N PRO A 165 -8.35 -0.84 -6.77
CA PRO A 165 -8.63 -1.18 -8.18
C PRO A 165 -8.50 -2.67 -8.51
N ILE A 166 -7.55 -3.36 -7.88
CA ILE A 166 -7.25 -4.78 -8.12
C ILE A 166 -7.74 -5.70 -6.98
N ILE A 167 -8.76 -5.28 -6.22
CA ILE A 167 -9.26 -5.99 -5.02
C ILE A 167 -9.63 -7.45 -5.29
N ASP A 168 -10.12 -7.74 -6.49
CA ASP A 168 -10.59 -9.04 -6.98
C ASP A 168 -9.53 -9.84 -7.76
N TRP A 169 -8.30 -9.32 -7.86
CA TRP A 169 -7.24 -10.03 -8.55
C TRP A 169 -6.60 -11.12 -7.67
N ASP A 170 -6.42 -12.30 -8.25
CA ASP A 170 -5.64 -13.37 -7.68
C ASP A 170 -4.14 -13.28 -8.08
N ASN A 171 -3.32 -14.15 -7.53
CA ASN A 171 -1.89 -14.21 -7.83
C ASN A 171 -1.63 -14.55 -9.31
N ARG A 172 -2.49 -15.35 -9.95
CA ARG A 172 -2.36 -15.72 -11.36
C ARG A 172 -2.57 -14.51 -12.26
N ARG A 173 -3.62 -13.72 -12.01
CA ARG A 173 -3.91 -12.50 -12.78
C ARG A 173 -2.80 -11.46 -12.63
N VAL A 174 -2.28 -11.29 -11.42
CA VAL A 174 -1.13 -10.42 -11.13
C VAL A 174 0.10 -10.88 -11.90
N HIS A 175 0.39 -12.19 -11.91
CA HIS A 175 1.53 -12.75 -12.63
C HIS A 175 1.41 -12.51 -14.15
N HIS A 176 0.25 -12.78 -14.74
CA HIS A 176 0.03 -12.52 -16.17
C HIS A 176 0.21 -11.03 -16.49
N TYR A 177 -0.37 -10.14 -15.68
CA TYR A 177 -0.21 -8.71 -15.91
C TYR A 177 1.25 -8.26 -15.89
N LEU A 178 2.05 -8.72 -14.91
CA LEU A 178 3.49 -8.42 -14.84
C LEU A 178 4.22 -8.91 -16.09
N LYS A 179 3.96 -10.15 -16.50
CA LYS A 179 4.58 -10.76 -17.68
C LYS A 179 4.20 -10.05 -18.98
N ASP A 180 2.92 -9.80 -19.18
CA ASP A 180 2.38 -9.21 -20.41
C ASP A 180 2.84 -7.76 -20.62
N ASN A 181 3.21 -7.07 -19.54
CA ASN A 181 3.71 -5.70 -19.56
C ASN A 181 5.22 -5.61 -19.28
N ASP A 182 5.93 -6.73 -19.31
CA ASP A 182 7.38 -6.80 -19.03
C ASP A 182 7.78 -6.09 -17.72
N LEU A 183 7.00 -6.26 -16.66
CA LEU A 183 7.23 -5.59 -15.38
C LEU A 183 8.00 -6.50 -14.41
N PRO A 184 8.96 -5.96 -13.66
CA PRO A 184 9.74 -6.75 -12.74
C PRO A 184 8.95 -7.08 -11.46
N TYR A 185 9.24 -8.24 -10.90
CA TYR A 185 9.01 -8.52 -9.49
C TYR A 185 10.10 -7.85 -8.63
N HIS A 186 9.81 -7.64 -7.35
CA HIS A 186 10.84 -7.32 -6.38
C HIS A 186 11.89 -8.45 -6.33
N PRO A 187 13.22 -8.16 -6.20
CA PRO A 187 14.28 -9.18 -6.24
C PRO A 187 14.10 -10.34 -5.25
N PHE A 188 13.39 -10.12 -4.16
CA PHE A 188 13.11 -11.17 -3.18
C PHE A 188 12.08 -12.21 -3.62
N TRP A 189 11.36 -11.98 -4.73
CA TRP A 189 10.45 -12.96 -5.29
C TRP A 189 11.17 -14.29 -5.60
N GLU A 190 12.30 -14.22 -6.28
CA GLU A 190 13.11 -15.39 -6.65
C GLU A 190 13.74 -16.09 -5.42
N GLN A 191 13.78 -15.41 -4.28
CA GLN A 191 14.27 -15.95 -3.03
C GLN A 191 13.17 -16.57 -2.15
N GLY A 192 11.92 -16.65 -2.64
CA GLY A 192 10.79 -17.28 -1.92
C GLY A 192 10.05 -16.36 -0.95
N TYR A 193 10.19 -15.04 -1.08
CA TYR A 193 9.37 -14.11 -0.31
C TYR A 193 8.05 -13.84 -1.05
N VAL A 194 6.94 -13.94 -0.36
CA VAL A 194 5.59 -13.63 -0.88
C VAL A 194 5.10 -12.25 -0.43
N SER A 195 5.72 -11.70 0.60
CA SER A 195 5.46 -10.35 1.12
C SER A 195 6.76 -9.73 1.62
N VAL A 196 6.97 -8.44 1.37
CA VAL A 196 8.15 -7.68 1.82
C VAL A 196 7.70 -6.37 2.45
N GLY A 197 8.33 -6.00 3.53
CA GLY A 197 8.22 -4.72 4.23
C GLY A 197 9.50 -4.47 5.03
N ASP A 198 9.39 -4.03 6.29
CA ASP A 198 10.55 -3.81 7.15
C ASP A 198 11.28 -5.12 7.42
N TRP A 199 12.62 -5.08 7.45
CA TRP A 199 13.46 -6.27 7.57
C TRP A 199 13.17 -7.09 8.84
N HIS A 200 12.91 -6.43 9.96
CA HIS A 200 12.62 -7.10 11.24
C HIS A 200 11.25 -7.78 11.29
N SER A 201 10.33 -7.44 10.37
CA SER A 201 8.95 -7.97 10.33
C SER A 201 8.68 -8.86 9.14
N THR A 202 9.69 -9.18 8.34
CA THR A 202 9.55 -9.92 7.08
C THR A 202 10.31 -11.24 7.16
N THR A 203 9.61 -12.34 6.86
CA THR A 203 10.18 -13.70 6.81
C THR A 203 9.84 -14.34 5.48
N LYS A 204 10.72 -15.23 4.97
CA LYS A 204 10.42 -16.09 3.81
C LYS A 204 9.24 -16.99 4.12
N LEU A 205 8.48 -17.34 3.09
CA LEU A 205 7.49 -18.40 3.20
C LEU A 205 8.23 -19.75 3.25
N LEU A 206 8.14 -20.42 4.39
CA LEU A 206 8.71 -21.76 4.60
C LEU A 206 7.62 -22.83 4.47
N GLU A 207 8.03 -24.07 4.28
CA GLU A 207 7.11 -25.20 4.21
C GLU A 207 6.26 -25.30 5.48
N GLY A 208 4.95 -25.41 5.32
CA GLY A 208 3.97 -25.45 6.42
C GLY A 208 3.52 -24.08 6.94
N MET A 209 4.12 -22.98 6.49
CA MET A 209 3.68 -21.61 6.85
C MET A 209 2.57 -21.11 5.93
N THR A 210 1.68 -20.30 6.47
CA THR A 210 0.75 -19.49 5.69
C THR A 210 1.42 -18.18 5.24
N GLU A 211 0.89 -17.52 4.18
CA GLU A 211 1.36 -16.19 3.77
C GLU A 211 1.22 -15.15 4.88
N GLU A 212 0.24 -15.30 5.79
CA GLU A 212 -0.01 -14.38 6.90
C GLU A 212 1.13 -14.43 7.93
N GLU A 213 1.70 -15.60 8.18
CA GLU A 213 2.81 -15.82 9.13
C GLU A 213 4.14 -15.22 8.65
N THR A 214 4.26 -14.85 7.39
CA THR A 214 5.46 -14.18 6.86
C THR A 214 5.62 -12.74 7.36
N ARG A 215 4.66 -12.21 8.13
CA ARG A 215 4.69 -10.86 8.72
C ARG A 215 4.57 -10.91 10.23
N PHE A 216 5.53 -10.28 10.93
CA PHE A 216 5.60 -10.25 12.41
C PHE A 216 5.43 -11.63 13.07
N GLY A 217 5.90 -12.69 12.41
CA GLY A 217 5.73 -14.05 12.92
C GLY A 217 4.26 -14.47 13.13
N GLY A 218 3.34 -13.92 12.34
CA GLY A 218 1.90 -14.19 12.45
C GLY A 218 1.16 -13.38 13.53
N LEU A 219 1.86 -12.60 14.35
CA LEU A 219 1.23 -11.82 15.43
C LEU A 219 0.33 -10.70 14.89
N LYS A 220 0.69 -10.09 13.76
CA LYS A 220 -0.09 -9.03 13.13
C LYS A 220 0.17 -8.98 11.63
N ARG A 221 -0.86 -9.26 10.82
CA ARG A 221 -0.75 -9.19 9.35
C ARG A 221 -0.82 -7.76 8.84
N GLU A 222 -1.76 -6.97 9.34
CA GLU A 222 -2.01 -5.62 8.86
C GLU A 222 -1.09 -4.59 9.53
N CYS A 223 -0.58 -3.66 8.74
CA CYS A 223 0.37 -2.63 9.21
C CYS A 223 -0.31 -1.38 9.83
N GLY A 224 -1.61 -1.44 10.13
CA GLY A 224 -2.37 -0.33 10.67
C GLY A 224 -2.92 0.64 9.62
N LEU A 225 -2.34 0.72 8.42
CA LEU A 225 -2.83 1.58 7.33
C LEU A 225 -4.20 1.14 6.80
N HIS A 226 -4.56 -0.14 6.98
CA HIS A 226 -5.82 -0.74 6.52
C HIS A 226 -6.79 -1.06 7.66
N GLU A 227 -6.38 -0.85 8.90
CA GLU A 227 -7.24 -0.95 10.08
C GLU A 227 -7.86 0.42 10.36
N GLY A 228 -9.11 0.46 10.84
CA GLY A 228 -9.68 1.71 11.35
C GLY A 228 -8.82 2.20 12.51
N SER A 229 -8.33 3.42 12.45
CA SER A 229 -7.51 4.00 13.51
C SER A 229 -8.37 4.15 14.78
N GLY A 230 -8.33 3.13 15.64
CA GLY A 230 -8.54 3.36 17.05
C GLY A 230 -7.39 4.26 17.49
N ARG A 231 -7.67 5.54 17.77
CA ARG A 231 -6.69 6.47 18.34
C ARG A 231 -6.26 5.91 19.69
N ALA A 232 -5.15 5.18 19.72
CA ALA A 232 -4.38 5.11 20.92
C ALA A 232 -3.59 6.42 20.99
N ASP A 233 -3.68 7.15 22.11
CA ASP A 233 -2.90 8.38 22.35
C ASP A 233 -1.41 8.03 22.47
N TYR A 234 -0.76 7.82 21.35
CA TYR A 234 0.70 7.75 21.29
C TYR A 234 1.23 9.16 21.12
N GLN A 235 1.63 9.79 22.24
CA GLN A 235 2.43 11.02 22.20
C GLN A 235 3.82 10.69 21.64
N ILE A 236 4.23 11.46 20.63
CA ILE A 236 5.58 11.46 20.04
C ILE A 236 6.50 12.32 20.92
#